data_9434323a9c6fa48ae145a45b2cacf153
#
_entry.id   9434323a9c6fa48ae145a45b2cacf153
#
_cell.length_a   1.000
_cell.length_b   1.000
_cell.length_c   1.000
_cell.angle_alpha   90.00
_cell.angle_beta   90.00
_cell.angle_gamma   90.00
#
_symmetry.space_group_name_H-M   'P 1'
#
loop_
_entity.id
_entity.type
_entity.pdbx_description
1 polymer ?
#
loop_
_entity_poly.entity_id
_entity_poly.type
_entity_poly.pdbx_seq_one_letter_code
_entity_poly.pdbx_strand_id
1 'polypeptide(L)'
;DENTSPNYAAWWGLPALPKFNVANPGVRDYLLDVAAYWIEFGADGWRLDVPEEIADAAFWQKFRTVVKQANPEAYLVGEIWHDAVEWLHGDRFDGVMNYVFSRAALGFFGAETLRTDYQPGGYALEPVDAMAFSAAIDHNLSLYEPEIALAQLNLMDSHDTARALWILGGDESALRLCVLFQMTMPGAPCIYYGDEIGMSGATDPYCRAAFPWHDESLWNNDLLDYYRRALALRRSHPALQTGGHETVYAAEGVYGFLRCTEEETLLTLFNTGNEPAKVTVPSATWLADGTLCRAVWGRGEFVSRHGRLDGVTVPPRQGLVLAPVAGHV
;
A
#
# COMPACT_ATOMS: atom_id res chain seq x y z
N ASP A 1 30.13 1.90 27.52
CA ASP A 1 29.30 1.48 26.37
C ASP A 1 29.75 2.28 25.15
N GLU A 2 30.35 1.61 24.18
CA GLU A 2 30.87 2.26 22.96
C GLU A 2 29.78 2.89 22.06
N ASN A 3 28.50 2.69 22.41
CA ASN A 3 27.35 3.15 21.64
C ASN A 3 26.54 4.29 22.26
N THR A 4 27.04 4.97 23.29
CA THR A 4 26.36 6.12 23.86
C THR A 4 27.08 7.42 23.51
N SER A 5 26.38 8.37 22.90
CA SER A 5 26.90 9.71 22.65
C SER A 5 27.01 10.45 23.98
N PRO A 6 28.20 10.88 24.40
CA PRO A 6 28.43 11.35 25.78
C PRO A 6 27.89 12.76 26.06
N ASN A 7 27.64 13.59 25.06
CA ASN A 7 27.35 15.02 25.23
C ASN A 7 26.44 15.64 24.15
N TYR A 8 25.77 14.83 23.33
CA TYR A 8 24.77 15.26 22.36
C TYR A 8 23.66 14.20 22.18
N ALA A 9 22.49 14.61 21.75
CA ALA A 9 21.42 13.68 21.38
C ALA A 9 21.73 13.01 20.04
N ALA A 10 21.53 11.70 19.97
CA ALA A 10 21.70 10.92 18.77
C ALA A 10 20.48 10.01 18.53
N TRP A 11 20.21 9.69 17.28
CA TRP A 11 19.17 8.76 16.90
C TRP A 11 19.47 7.36 17.48
N TRP A 12 18.54 6.81 18.28
CA TRP A 12 18.70 5.58 19.06
C TRP A 12 20.00 5.52 19.90
N GLY A 13 20.57 6.66 20.27
CA GLY A 13 21.81 6.71 21.01
C GLY A 13 23.07 6.36 20.19
N LEU A 14 22.95 6.23 18.87
CA LEU A 14 24.08 5.95 17.96
C LEU A 14 24.95 7.19 17.74
N PRO A 15 26.21 7.22 18.20
CA PRO A 15 27.05 8.43 18.12
C PRO A 15 27.29 8.96 16.70
N ALA A 16 27.23 8.07 15.70
CA ALA A 16 27.40 8.44 14.29
C ALA A 16 26.20 9.21 13.70
N LEU A 17 25.06 9.26 14.42
CA LEU A 17 23.79 9.83 13.93
C LEU A 17 23.29 10.93 14.88
N PRO A 18 23.99 12.11 14.96
CA PRO A 18 23.60 13.21 15.84
C PRO A 18 22.29 13.84 15.39
N LYS A 19 21.44 14.19 16.36
CA LYS A 19 20.16 14.87 16.11
C LYS A 19 20.32 16.38 16.14
N PHE A 20 19.60 17.09 15.27
CA PHE A 20 19.46 18.52 15.37
C PHE A 20 18.70 18.93 16.64
N ASN A 21 19.14 19.99 17.28
CA ASN A 21 18.41 20.60 18.39
C ASN A 21 17.33 21.54 17.86
N VAL A 22 16.15 21.01 17.54
CA VAL A 22 15.01 21.78 17.04
C VAL A 22 14.39 22.75 18.04
N ALA A 23 14.77 22.67 19.32
CA ALA A 23 14.42 23.69 20.32
C ALA A 23 15.23 24.99 20.13
N ASN A 24 16.35 24.93 19.40
CA ASN A 24 17.12 26.12 19.03
C ASN A 24 16.42 26.85 17.88
N PRO A 25 16.04 28.15 18.04
CA PRO A 25 15.34 28.89 16.99
C PRO A 25 16.09 28.94 15.66
N GLY A 26 17.41 29.14 15.68
CA GLY A 26 18.22 29.22 14.45
C GLY A 26 18.28 27.87 13.70
N VAL A 27 18.27 26.75 14.41
CA VAL A 27 18.17 25.42 13.78
C VAL A 27 16.78 25.23 13.16
N ARG A 28 15.73 25.61 13.90
CA ARG A 28 14.35 25.54 13.42
C ARG A 28 14.14 26.36 12.15
N ASP A 29 14.58 27.62 12.17
CA ASP A 29 14.47 28.51 11.01
C ASP A 29 15.22 27.94 9.80
N TYR A 30 16.45 27.45 10.00
CA TYR A 30 17.24 26.83 8.93
C TYR A 30 16.51 25.61 8.30
N LEU A 31 15.96 24.70 9.12
CA LEU A 31 15.26 23.53 8.61
C LEU A 31 13.95 23.89 7.87
N LEU A 32 13.26 24.93 8.32
CA LEU A 32 12.06 25.44 7.64
C LEU A 32 12.40 26.14 6.31
N ASP A 33 13.52 26.88 6.26
CA ASP A 33 14.04 27.45 5.01
C ASP A 33 14.43 26.34 4.01
N VAL A 34 15.07 25.27 4.46
CA VAL A 34 15.39 24.09 3.63
C VAL A 34 14.10 23.45 3.09
N ALA A 35 13.05 23.36 3.92
CA ALA A 35 11.78 22.79 3.51
C ALA A 35 11.12 23.58 2.37
N ALA A 36 11.12 24.91 2.45
CA ALA A 36 10.61 25.78 1.40
C ALA A 36 11.50 25.77 0.15
N TYR A 37 12.82 25.86 0.34
CA TYR A 37 13.80 25.95 -0.75
C TYR A 37 13.65 24.83 -1.78
N TRP A 38 13.56 23.57 -1.33
CA TRP A 38 13.47 22.44 -2.26
C TRP A 38 12.12 22.36 -2.97
N ILE A 39 11.02 22.80 -2.34
CA ILE A 39 9.73 22.92 -3.02
C ILE A 39 9.78 24.02 -4.09
N GLU A 40 10.34 25.19 -3.77
CA GLU A 40 10.54 26.29 -4.73
C GLU A 40 11.49 25.90 -5.87
N PHE A 41 12.47 25.04 -5.58
CA PHE A 41 13.42 24.51 -6.58
C PHE A 41 12.74 23.50 -7.54
N GLY A 42 11.58 22.92 -7.15
CA GLY A 42 10.77 22.05 -8.00
C GLY A 42 10.50 20.66 -7.48
N ALA A 43 10.75 20.39 -6.20
CA ALA A 43 10.29 19.14 -5.59
C ALA A 43 8.77 19.17 -5.40
N ASP A 44 8.10 18.01 -5.65
CA ASP A 44 6.65 17.89 -5.52
C ASP A 44 6.20 17.55 -4.09
N GLY A 45 7.14 17.39 -3.16
CA GLY A 45 6.83 17.08 -1.77
C GLY A 45 8.03 16.62 -0.96
N TRP A 46 7.75 16.07 0.22
CA TRP A 46 8.75 15.58 1.15
C TRP A 46 8.38 14.19 1.67
N ARG A 47 9.34 13.27 1.67
CA ARG A 47 9.32 12.09 2.54
C ARG A 47 10.16 12.41 3.77
N LEU A 48 9.55 12.32 4.95
CA LEU A 48 10.15 12.65 6.23
C LEU A 48 10.63 11.36 6.90
N ASP A 49 11.95 11.27 7.09
CA ASP A 49 12.62 10.15 7.72
C ASP A 49 12.35 10.15 9.22
N VAL A 50 11.87 9.06 9.76
CA VAL A 50 11.60 8.84 11.20
C VAL A 50 11.12 10.10 11.93
N PRO A 51 10.00 10.73 11.50
CA PRO A 51 9.60 12.05 12.01
C PRO A 51 9.27 12.05 13.51
N GLU A 52 8.96 10.90 14.08
CA GLU A 52 8.70 10.69 15.50
C GLU A 52 9.91 11.03 16.39
N GLU A 53 11.12 10.98 15.83
CA GLU A 53 12.35 11.39 16.52
C GLU A 53 12.45 12.91 16.78
N ILE A 54 11.57 13.69 16.18
CA ILE A 54 11.32 15.09 16.53
C ILE A 54 9.96 15.18 17.19
N ALA A 55 9.89 14.93 18.50
CA ALA A 55 8.65 14.94 19.28
C ALA A 55 8.17 16.38 19.53
N ASP A 56 8.02 17.19 18.49
CA ASP A 56 7.58 18.58 18.53
C ASP A 56 6.47 18.80 17.47
N ALA A 57 5.23 18.69 17.90
CA ALA A 57 4.07 18.89 17.04
C ALA A 57 4.06 20.28 16.39
N ALA A 58 4.46 21.34 17.13
CA ALA A 58 4.47 22.69 16.62
C ALA A 58 5.54 22.90 15.51
N PHE A 59 6.65 22.14 15.58
CA PHE A 59 7.63 22.13 14.49
C PHE A 59 7.01 21.56 13.22
N TRP A 60 6.34 20.40 13.29
CA TRP A 60 5.74 19.74 12.13
C TRP A 60 4.57 20.51 11.53
N GLN A 61 3.74 21.15 12.37
CA GLN A 61 2.68 22.06 11.91
C GLN A 61 3.24 23.26 11.16
N LYS A 62 4.36 23.84 11.66
CA LYS A 62 5.04 24.94 10.98
C LYS A 62 5.71 24.46 9.68
N PHE A 63 6.32 23.26 9.69
CA PHE A 63 6.90 22.64 8.49
C PHE A 63 5.84 22.51 7.39
N ARG A 64 4.67 21.92 7.73
CA ARG A 64 3.54 21.85 6.78
C ARG A 64 3.14 23.23 6.28
N THR A 65 3.00 24.20 7.17
CA THR A 65 2.60 25.56 6.80
C THR A 65 3.54 26.16 5.76
N VAL A 66 4.84 26.04 5.98
CA VAL A 66 5.87 26.59 5.09
C VAL A 66 5.87 25.87 3.73
N VAL A 67 5.80 24.55 3.73
CA VAL A 67 5.74 23.74 2.50
C VAL A 67 4.48 24.06 1.69
N LYS A 68 3.31 24.10 2.33
CA LYS A 68 2.03 24.36 1.64
C LYS A 68 1.90 25.83 1.19
N GLN A 69 2.64 26.78 1.80
CA GLN A 69 2.75 28.15 1.31
C GLN A 69 3.60 28.23 0.05
N ALA A 70 4.68 27.45 -0.04
CA ALA A 70 5.50 27.36 -1.23
C ALA A 70 4.79 26.65 -2.39
N ASN A 71 4.09 25.53 -2.10
CA ASN A 71 3.24 24.83 -3.05
C ASN A 71 2.08 24.13 -2.31
N PRO A 72 0.83 24.58 -2.47
CA PRO A 72 -0.32 23.95 -1.83
C PRO A 72 -0.52 22.47 -2.17
N GLU A 73 -0.10 22.05 -3.37
CA GLU A 73 -0.21 20.67 -3.85
C GLU A 73 0.95 19.76 -3.40
N ALA A 74 1.99 20.32 -2.74
CA ALA A 74 3.13 19.52 -2.31
C ALA A 74 2.70 18.41 -1.34
N TYR A 75 3.12 17.16 -1.60
CA TYR A 75 2.76 16.00 -0.80
C TYR A 75 3.73 15.82 0.37
N LEU A 76 3.19 15.65 1.57
CA LEU A 76 3.96 15.39 2.79
C LEU A 76 3.68 13.98 3.29
N VAL A 77 4.68 13.10 3.21
CA VAL A 77 4.58 11.71 3.67
C VAL A 77 5.60 11.42 4.76
N GLY A 78 5.12 10.90 5.91
CA GLY A 78 5.98 10.48 7.01
C GLY A 78 6.36 9.00 6.92
N GLU A 79 7.56 8.65 7.34
CA GLU A 79 7.92 7.28 7.60
C GLU A 79 7.48 6.90 9.02
N ILE A 80 6.31 6.28 9.11
CA ILE A 80 5.74 5.78 10.37
C ILE A 80 5.26 4.35 10.12
N TRP A 81 5.72 3.41 10.96
CA TRP A 81 5.55 1.98 10.74
C TRP A 81 4.31 1.37 11.41
N HIS A 82 3.57 2.17 12.15
CA HIS A 82 2.38 1.80 12.89
C HIS A 82 1.21 2.75 12.59
N ASP A 83 0.11 2.62 13.32
CA ASP A 83 -1.03 3.53 13.19
C ASP A 83 -0.60 4.97 13.44
N ALA A 84 -0.86 5.84 12.45
CA ALA A 84 -0.34 7.20 12.42
C ALA A 84 -1.41 8.27 12.67
N VAL A 85 -2.47 7.93 13.42
CA VAL A 85 -3.63 8.81 13.62
C VAL A 85 -3.22 10.19 14.11
N GLU A 86 -2.32 10.28 15.11
CA GLU A 86 -1.86 11.57 15.66
C GLU A 86 -1.15 12.47 14.63
N TRP A 87 -0.65 11.91 13.54
CA TRP A 87 0.09 12.62 12.50
C TRP A 87 -0.76 13.10 11.34
N LEU A 88 -2.00 12.58 11.22
CA LEU A 88 -2.83 12.70 10.03
C LEU A 88 -4.17 13.43 10.31
N HIS A 89 -4.14 14.44 11.18
CA HIS A 89 -5.29 15.33 11.43
C HIS A 89 -5.40 16.53 10.48
N GLY A 90 -4.63 16.51 9.36
CA GLY A 90 -4.59 17.60 8.40
C GLY A 90 -3.67 18.76 8.76
N ASP A 91 -2.99 18.68 9.90
CA ASP A 91 -2.12 19.72 10.42
C ASP A 91 -0.61 19.43 10.32
N ARG A 92 -0.22 18.17 9.98
CA ARG A 92 1.17 17.74 9.82
C ARG A 92 1.40 17.11 8.46
N PHE A 93 1.09 15.82 8.28
CA PHE A 93 1.33 15.10 7.04
C PHE A 93 0.03 14.86 6.25
N ASP A 94 0.17 14.57 4.95
CA ASP A 94 -0.93 14.16 4.09
C ASP A 94 -1.15 12.66 4.14
N GLY A 95 -0.08 11.88 4.37
CA GLY A 95 -0.09 10.44 4.50
C GLY A 95 1.19 9.92 5.14
N VAL A 96 1.28 8.60 5.28
CA VAL A 96 2.48 7.89 5.72
C VAL A 96 2.84 6.77 4.76
N MET A 97 4.08 6.29 4.83
CA MET A 97 4.47 5.01 4.25
C MET A 97 3.71 3.91 4.99
N ASN A 98 2.70 3.31 4.33
CA ASN A 98 1.71 2.46 4.97
C ASN A 98 2.23 1.03 5.18
N TYR A 99 3.12 0.84 6.15
CA TYR A 99 3.66 -0.48 6.50
C TYR A 99 2.61 -1.40 7.15
N VAL A 100 1.55 -0.85 7.74
CA VAL A 100 0.41 -1.64 8.24
C VAL A 100 -0.28 -2.36 7.09
N PHE A 101 -0.45 -1.69 5.95
CA PHE A 101 -0.94 -2.28 4.71
C PHE A 101 -0.02 -3.38 4.18
N SER A 102 1.31 -3.14 4.13
CA SER A 102 2.31 -4.12 3.70
C SER A 102 2.21 -5.41 4.52
N ARG A 103 2.21 -5.27 5.85
CA ARG A 103 2.15 -6.40 6.77
C ARG A 103 0.92 -7.27 6.53
N ALA A 104 -0.25 -6.64 6.42
CA ALA A 104 -1.49 -7.37 6.18
C ALA A 104 -1.46 -8.09 4.82
N ALA A 105 -1.04 -7.41 3.75
CA ALA A 105 -0.98 -7.98 2.41
C ALA A 105 0.01 -9.15 2.31
N LEU A 106 1.23 -8.97 2.80
CA LEU A 106 2.27 -10.01 2.79
C LEU A 106 1.84 -11.23 3.62
N GLY A 107 1.24 -11.00 4.80
CA GLY A 107 0.74 -12.06 5.67
C GLY A 107 -0.36 -12.91 5.03
N PHE A 108 -1.28 -12.29 4.29
CA PHE A 108 -2.38 -13.00 3.65
C PHE A 108 -1.98 -13.66 2.32
N PHE A 109 -1.35 -12.91 1.43
CA PHE A 109 -1.02 -13.43 0.09
C PHE A 109 0.18 -14.36 0.08
N GLY A 110 1.13 -14.17 1.02
CA GLY A 110 2.27 -15.06 1.21
C GLY A 110 1.87 -16.41 1.81
N ALA A 111 0.90 -16.41 2.74
CA ALA A 111 0.39 -17.62 3.34
C ALA A 111 1.49 -18.67 3.66
N GLU A 112 1.48 -19.81 2.95
CA GLU A 112 2.41 -20.94 3.17
C GLU A 112 3.87 -20.64 2.75
N THR A 113 4.10 -19.67 1.86
CA THR A 113 5.44 -19.35 1.34
C THR A 113 6.10 -18.18 2.07
N LEU A 114 5.36 -17.53 2.99
CA LEU A 114 5.85 -16.41 3.76
C LEU A 114 7.05 -16.76 4.61
N ARG A 115 8.12 -15.97 4.56
CA ARG A 115 9.28 -16.13 5.44
C ARG A 115 8.99 -15.57 6.83
N THR A 116 8.53 -16.45 7.72
CA THR A 116 8.22 -16.10 9.13
C THR A 116 9.47 -15.99 10.00
N ASP A 117 10.62 -16.44 9.52
CA ASP A 117 11.93 -16.24 10.15
C ASP A 117 12.50 -14.82 9.95
N TYR A 118 11.88 -14.02 9.06
CA TYR A 118 12.20 -12.63 8.85
C TYR A 118 11.23 -11.73 9.60
N GLN A 119 11.76 -10.85 10.44
CA GLN A 119 10.98 -9.85 11.18
C GLN A 119 11.48 -8.46 10.83
N PRO A 120 10.72 -7.67 10.06
CA PRO A 120 11.02 -6.27 9.81
C PRO A 120 11.02 -5.45 11.12
N GLY A 121 11.80 -4.39 11.16
CA GLY A 121 12.09 -3.61 12.37
C GLY A 121 10.90 -2.94 13.07
N GLY A 122 9.70 -3.04 12.62
CA GLY A 122 8.52 -2.39 13.21
C GLY A 122 7.36 -3.32 13.54
N TYR A 123 7.38 -4.58 13.06
CA TYR A 123 6.24 -5.48 13.24
C TYR A 123 6.60 -6.96 13.05
N ALA A 124 5.81 -7.83 13.67
CA ALA A 124 5.85 -9.27 13.38
C ALA A 124 5.15 -9.56 12.03
N LEU A 125 5.81 -10.39 11.21
CA LEU A 125 5.27 -10.83 9.93
C LEU A 125 4.81 -12.29 10.06
N GLU A 126 3.50 -12.51 10.06
CA GLU A 126 2.87 -13.80 10.28
C GLU A 126 1.80 -14.08 9.23
N PRO A 127 1.58 -15.36 8.85
CA PRO A 127 0.45 -15.73 8.01
C PRO A 127 -0.87 -15.40 8.71
N VAL A 128 -1.81 -14.85 7.94
CA VAL A 128 -3.17 -14.54 8.43
C VAL A 128 -4.22 -15.16 7.51
N ASP A 129 -5.36 -15.55 8.07
CA ASP A 129 -6.50 -16.01 7.30
C ASP A 129 -7.30 -14.83 6.70
N ALA A 130 -8.29 -15.14 5.86
CA ALA A 130 -9.09 -14.15 5.16
C ALA A 130 -9.88 -13.25 6.12
N MET A 131 -10.36 -13.77 7.25
CA MET A 131 -11.11 -12.99 8.24
C MET A 131 -10.21 -12.03 9.00
N ALA A 132 -9.05 -12.49 9.46
CA ALA A 132 -8.06 -11.64 10.13
C ALA A 132 -7.51 -10.58 9.18
N PHE A 133 -7.28 -10.94 7.92
CA PHE A 133 -6.87 -9.99 6.87
C PHE A 133 -7.92 -8.92 6.64
N SER A 134 -9.20 -9.32 6.44
CA SER A 134 -10.31 -8.38 6.29
C SER A 134 -10.40 -7.42 7.47
N ALA A 135 -10.35 -7.93 8.69
CA ALA A 135 -10.40 -7.10 9.89
C ALA A 135 -9.23 -6.10 9.96
N ALA A 136 -8.03 -6.52 9.56
CA ALA A 136 -6.86 -5.63 9.53
C ALA A 136 -7.00 -4.52 8.48
N ILE A 137 -7.55 -4.83 7.31
CA ILE A 137 -7.78 -3.85 6.24
C ILE A 137 -8.90 -2.87 6.64
N ASP A 138 -10.03 -3.38 7.13
CA ASP A 138 -11.16 -2.55 7.56
C ASP A 138 -10.74 -1.64 8.74
N HIS A 139 -9.93 -2.15 9.67
CA HIS A 139 -9.34 -1.34 10.74
C HIS A 139 -8.45 -0.23 10.18
N ASN A 140 -7.48 -0.57 9.34
CA ASN A 140 -6.54 0.42 8.75
C ASN A 140 -7.27 1.54 8.00
N LEU A 141 -8.31 1.20 7.23
CA LEU A 141 -9.12 2.19 6.51
C LEU A 141 -9.99 3.03 7.44
N SER A 142 -10.49 2.46 8.55
CA SER A 142 -11.36 3.17 9.51
C SER A 142 -10.62 4.13 10.43
N LEU A 143 -9.29 4.06 10.51
CA LEU A 143 -8.47 4.97 11.33
C LEU A 143 -8.50 6.42 10.82
N TYR A 144 -8.76 6.61 9.54
CA TYR A 144 -8.55 7.88 8.86
C TYR A 144 -9.81 8.35 8.14
N GLU A 145 -9.94 9.67 7.99
CA GLU A 145 -10.93 10.23 7.06
C GLU A 145 -10.66 9.73 5.63
N PRO A 146 -11.70 9.61 4.77
CA PRO A 146 -11.56 9.04 3.43
C PRO A 146 -10.45 9.68 2.59
N GLU A 147 -10.29 10.99 2.65
CA GLU A 147 -9.26 11.74 1.91
C GLU A 147 -7.85 11.36 2.37
N ILE A 148 -7.68 11.15 3.68
CA ILE A 148 -6.41 10.71 4.27
C ILE A 148 -6.13 9.25 3.89
N ALA A 149 -7.15 8.38 3.92
CA ALA A 149 -7.01 6.98 3.48
C ALA A 149 -6.57 6.90 2.01
N LEU A 150 -7.10 7.78 1.14
CA LEU A 150 -6.72 7.88 -0.27
C LEU A 150 -5.30 8.43 -0.47
N ALA A 151 -4.78 9.20 0.47
CA ALA A 151 -3.43 9.79 0.41
C ALA A 151 -2.34 8.89 1.02
N GLN A 152 -2.69 7.76 1.65
CA GLN A 152 -1.68 6.83 2.19
C GLN A 152 -0.79 6.27 1.08
N LEU A 153 0.53 6.20 1.34
CA LEU A 153 1.49 5.61 0.41
C LEU A 153 1.57 4.10 0.64
N ASN A 154 0.76 3.34 -0.09
CA ASN A 154 0.71 1.90 0.02
C ASN A 154 1.92 1.26 -0.66
N LEU A 155 2.77 0.59 0.09
CA LEU A 155 3.96 -0.12 -0.38
C LEU A 155 3.87 -1.60 -0.02
N MET A 156 4.67 -2.46 -0.67
CA MET A 156 4.86 -3.86 -0.25
C MET A 156 6.16 -4.02 0.53
N ASP A 157 7.16 -3.27 0.15
CA ASP A 157 8.51 -3.23 0.73
C ASP A 157 9.16 -1.87 0.50
N SER A 158 10.38 -1.72 0.97
CA SER A 158 11.17 -0.50 0.82
C SER A 158 12.67 -0.78 0.89
N HIS A 159 13.47 0.29 0.89
CA HIS A 159 14.91 0.22 1.13
C HIS A 159 15.30 -0.21 2.57
N ASP A 160 14.34 -0.22 3.51
CA ASP A 160 14.55 -0.58 4.91
C ASP A 160 14.00 -1.98 5.26
N THR A 161 13.38 -2.65 4.29
CA THR A 161 12.89 -4.03 4.42
C THR A 161 13.59 -4.95 3.43
N ALA A 162 13.48 -6.25 3.62
CA ALA A 162 13.73 -7.19 2.54
C ALA A 162 12.71 -6.95 1.40
N ARG A 163 13.07 -7.36 0.17
CA ARG A 163 12.18 -7.22 -0.99
C ARG A 163 10.96 -8.15 -0.89
N ALA A 164 9.81 -7.68 -1.36
CA ALA A 164 8.55 -8.40 -1.28
C ALA A 164 8.65 -9.84 -1.83
N LEU A 165 9.26 -10.04 -3.00
CA LEU A 165 9.45 -11.37 -3.57
C LEU A 165 10.31 -12.28 -2.67
N TRP A 166 11.33 -11.74 -1.99
CA TRP A 166 12.12 -12.50 -1.04
C TRP A 166 11.32 -12.87 0.21
N ILE A 167 10.54 -11.91 0.76
CA ILE A 167 9.65 -12.14 1.92
C ILE A 167 8.63 -13.22 1.61
N LEU A 168 8.10 -13.24 0.39
CA LEU A 168 7.14 -14.24 -0.10
C LEU A 168 7.79 -15.60 -0.47
N GLY A 169 9.06 -15.83 -0.07
CA GLY A 169 9.76 -17.09 -0.34
C GLY A 169 10.08 -17.36 -1.81
N GLY A 170 10.04 -16.33 -2.66
CA GLY A 170 10.20 -16.43 -4.11
C GLY A 170 8.92 -16.81 -4.86
N ASP A 171 7.78 -16.81 -4.19
CA ASP A 171 6.47 -17.09 -4.80
C ASP A 171 5.97 -15.88 -5.61
N GLU A 172 6.22 -15.91 -6.92
CA GLU A 172 5.77 -14.88 -7.84
C GLU A 172 4.23 -14.79 -7.91
N SER A 173 3.51 -15.90 -7.68
CA SER A 173 2.05 -15.87 -7.67
C SER A 173 1.50 -15.05 -6.49
N ALA A 174 2.14 -15.15 -5.33
CA ALA A 174 1.84 -14.32 -4.17
C ALA A 174 2.16 -12.83 -4.45
N LEU A 175 3.31 -12.54 -5.07
CA LEU A 175 3.66 -11.18 -5.46
C LEU A 175 2.62 -10.58 -6.42
N ARG A 176 2.16 -11.33 -7.42
CA ARG A 176 1.11 -10.90 -8.36
C ARG A 176 -0.21 -10.58 -7.63
N LEU A 177 -0.59 -11.36 -6.62
CA LEU A 177 -1.75 -11.07 -5.78
C LEU A 177 -1.54 -9.76 -4.98
N CYS A 178 -0.38 -9.57 -4.36
CA CYS A 178 -0.02 -8.33 -3.66
C CYS A 178 -0.10 -7.10 -4.59
N VAL A 179 0.45 -7.21 -5.79
CA VAL A 179 0.43 -6.13 -6.79
C VAL A 179 -0.99 -5.77 -7.21
N LEU A 180 -1.82 -6.75 -7.56
CA LEU A 180 -3.21 -6.47 -7.94
C LEU A 180 -3.98 -5.87 -6.77
N PHE A 181 -3.75 -6.36 -5.54
CA PHE A 181 -4.34 -5.79 -4.34
C PHE A 181 -3.93 -4.33 -4.15
N GLN A 182 -2.64 -4.02 -4.22
CA GLN A 182 -2.12 -2.65 -4.13
C GLN A 182 -2.77 -1.72 -5.17
N MET A 183 -2.97 -2.20 -6.40
CA MET A 183 -3.57 -1.40 -7.47
C MET A 183 -5.08 -1.24 -7.35
N THR A 184 -5.76 -2.09 -6.58
CA THR A 184 -7.22 -2.04 -6.43
C THR A 184 -7.69 -1.43 -5.11
N MET A 185 -6.81 -1.22 -4.14
CA MET A 185 -7.12 -0.63 -2.83
C MET A 185 -7.14 0.91 -2.84
N PRO A 186 -7.85 1.54 -1.87
CA PRO A 186 -7.66 2.96 -1.56
C PRO A 186 -6.21 3.26 -1.19
N GLY A 187 -5.72 4.44 -1.56
CA GLY A 187 -4.36 4.90 -1.31
C GLY A 187 -3.52 5.00 -2.58
N ALA A 188 -2.37 5.62 -2.51
CA ALA A 188 -1.42 5.78 -3.60
C ALA A 188 -0.47 4.56 -3.64
N PRO A 189 -0.48 3.75 -4.70
CA PRO A 189 0.44 2.62 -4.80
C PRO A 189 1.88 3.11 -4.99
N CYS A 190 2.80 2.58 -4.16
CA CYS A 190 4.22 2.83 -4.24
C CYS A 190 4.95 1.53 -4.61
N ILE A 191 5.61 1.51 -5.74
CA ILE A 191 6.40 0.37 -6.21
C ILE A 191 7.87 0.66 -5.86
N TYR A 192 8.48 -0.22 -5.06
CA TYR A 192 9.91 -0.15 -4.83
C TYR A 192 10.64 -0.61 -6.10
N TYR A 193 11.65 0.14 -6.53
CA TYR A 193 12.32 -0.11 -7.80
C TYR A 193 12.84 -1.55 -7.91
N GLY A 194 12.60 -2.16 -9.05
CA GLY A 194 13.05 -3.51 -9.36
C GLY A 194 12.06 -4.62 -8.98
N ASP A 195 11.06 -4.35 -8.17
CA ASP A 195 10.01 -5.34 -7.89
C ASP A 195 9.25 -5.70 -9.15
N GLU A 196 9.04 -4.71 -10.02
CA GLU A 196 8.36 -4.88 -11.31
C GLU A 196 9.07 -5.81 -12.28
N ILE A 197 10.37 -6.04 -12.07
CA ILE A 197 11.16 -6.99 -12.85
C ILE A 197 11.57 -8.24 -12.07
N GLY A 198 11.04 -8.41 -10.85
CA GLY A 198 11.25 -9.58 -10.02
C GLY A 198 12.59 -9.59 -9.27
N MET A 199 13.18 -8.42 -8.99
CA MET A 199 14.34 -8.35 -8.10
C MET A 199 13.99 -8.92 -6.74
N SER A 200 14.91 -9.71 -6.17
CA SER A 200 14.79 -10.32 -4.86
C SER A 200 16.04 -10.03 -4.04
N GLY A 201 15.90 -9.86 -2.75
CA GLY A 201 16.99 -9.59 -1.83
C GLY A 201 16.53 -9.57 -0.39
N ALA A 202 17.35 -10.11 0.51
CA ALA A 202 17.16 -10.01 1.95
C ALA A 202 17.34 -8.55 2.41
N THR A 203 17.49 -8.34 3.72
CA THR A 203 17.75 -7.03 4.31
C THR A 203 18.96 -6.32 3.70
N ASP A 204 19.14 -5.06 4.05
CA ASP A 204 20.31 -4.27 3.66
C ASP A 204 21.63 -5.07 3.84
N PRO A 205 22.55 -5.04 2.86
CA PRO A 205 22.54 -4.24 1.63
C PRO A 205 21.81 -4.90 0.44
N TYR A 206 21.31 -6.12 0.56
CA TYR A 206 20.80 -6.91 -0.56
C TYR A 206 19.47 -6.35 -1.15
N CYS A 207 18.62 -5.76 -0.32
CA CYS A 207 17.41 -5.10 -0.79
C CYS A 207 17.71 -3.86 -1.65
N ARG A 208 18.90 -3.25 -1.49
CA ARG A 208 19.35 -2.05 -2.20
C ARG A 208 20.26 -2.34 -3.39
N ALA A 209 20.24 -3.57 -3.92
CA ALA A 209 20.99 -3.93 -5.11
C ALA A 209 20.66 -2.99 -6.28
N ALA A 210 21.66 -2.64 -7.08
CA ALA A 210 21.46 -1.75 -8.22
C ALA A 210 20.50 -2.36 -9.26
N PHE A 211 19.65 -1.52 -9.85
CA PHE A 211 18.78 -1.94 -10.94
C PHE A 211 19.64 -2.37 -12.16
N PRO A 212 19.38 -3.53 -12.76
CA PRO A 212 20.23 -4.09 -13.82
C PRO A 212 19.94 -3.45 -15.19
N TRP A 213 20.20 -2.14 -15.34
CA TRP A 213 19.95 -1.38 -16.57
C TRP A 213 20.70 -1.89 -17.81
N HIS A 214 21.82 -2.56 -17.60
CA HIS A 214 22.70 -3.01 -18.69
C HIS A 214 22.45 -4.45 -19.09
N ASP A 215 21.56 -5.17 -18.41
CA ASP A 215 21.28 -6.57 -18.67
C ASP A 215 19.78 -6.88 -18.52
N GLU A 216 19.04 -6.62 -19.59
CA GLU A 216 17.59 -6.90 -19.65
C GLU A 216 17.29 -8.41 -19.58
N SER A 217 18.27 -9.30 -19.74
CA SER A 217 18.05 -10.74 -19.59
C SER A 217 17.74 -11.15 -18.15
N LEU A 218 18.06 -10.27 -17.18
CA LEU A 218 17.71 -10.43 -15.77
C LEU A 218 16.29 -9.96 -15.45
N TRP A 219 15.58 -9.35 -16.39
CA TRP A 219 14.24 -8.83 -16.17
C TRP A 219 13.19 -9.92 -16.37
N ASN A 220 12.31 -10.09 -15.41
CA ASN A 220 11.09 -10.85 -15.59
C ASN A 220 10.07 -10.00 -16.39
N ASN A 221 10.13 -10.08 -17.71
CA ASN A 221 9.27 -9.29 -18.58
C ASN A 221 7.77 -9.64 -18.44
N ASP A 222 7.44 -10.89 -18.08
CA ASP A 222 6.05 -11.29 -17.85
C ASP A 222 5.49 -10.64 -16.57
N LEU A 223 6.32 -10.54 -15.52
CA LEU A 223 5.96 -9.81 -14.31
C LEU A 223 5.85 -8.29 -14.57
N LEU A 224 6.79 -7.72 -15.33
CA LEU A 224 6.74 -6.31 -15.73
C LEU A 224 5.46 -5.97 -16.51
N ASP A 225 5.06 -6.84 -17.42
CA ASP A 225 3.80 -6.67 -18.16
C ASP A 225 2.57 -6.85 -17.25
N TYR A 226 2.67 -7.68 -16.22
CA TYR A 226 1.63 -7.78 -15.20
C TYR A 226 1.45 -6.46 -14.43
N TYR A 227 2.55 -5.86 -13.96
CA TYR A 227 2.54 -4.54 -13.30
C TYR A 227 1.94 -3.46 -14.20
N ARG A 228 2.36 -3.40 -15.47
CA ARG A 228 1.82 -2.43 -16.45
C ARG A 228 0.32 -2.59 -16.64
N ARG A 229 -0.18 -3.82 -16.75
CA ARG A 229 -1.62 -4.09 -16.87
C ARG A 229 -2.39 -3.73 -15.60
N ALA A 230 -1.85 -4.03 -14.42
CA ALA A 230 -2.49 -3.69 -13.15
C ALA A 230 -2.55 -2.16 -12.94
N LEU A 231 -1.49 -1.43 -13.30
CA LEU A 231 -1.48 0.04 -13.35
C LEU A 231 -2.50 0.59 -14.35
N ALA A 232 -2.59 0.00 -15.54
CA ALA A 232 -3.57 0.40 -16.55
C ALA A 232 -5.00 0.17 -16.06
N LEU A 233 -5.27 -0.96 -15.38
CA LEU A 233 -6.57 -1.23 -14.74
C LEU A 233 -6.93 -0.11 -13.77
N ARG A 234 -6.03 0.24 -12.82
CA ARG A 234 -6.28 1.33 -11.87
C ARG A 234 -6.56 2.66 -12.55
N ARG A 235 -5.79 2.99 -13.59
CA ARG A 235 -5.93 4.26 -14.32
C ARG A 235 -7.21 4.35 -15.14
N SER A 236 -7.75 3.23 -15.59
CA SER A 236 -8.97 3.19 -16.42
C SER A 236 -10.27 3.17 -15.60
N HIS A 237 -10.19 2.97 -14.28
CA HIS A 237 -11.34 2.84 -13.41
C HIS A 237 -11.30 3.87 -12.26
N PRO A 238 -12.10 4.94 -12.30
CA PRO A 238 -12.17 5.93 -11.22
C PRO A 238 -12.47 5.33 -9.85
N ALA A 239 -13.31 4.29 -9.79
CA ALA A 239 -13.61 3.60 -8.54
C ALA A 239 -12.35 3.03 -7.86
N LEU A 240 -11.34 2.59 -8.60
CA LEU A 240 -10.08 2.11 -8.04
C LEU A 240 -9.19 3.26 -7.52
N GLN A 241 -9.37 4.47 -8.02
CA GLN A 241 -8.58 5.63 -7.63
C GLN A 241 -9.16 6.32 -6.39
N THR A 242 -10.43 6.68 -6.43
CA THR A 242 -11.09 7.52 -5.43
C THR A 242 -12.32 6.89 -4.78
N GLY A 243 -12.75 5.69 -5.23
CA GLY A 243 -13.94 5.04 -4.71
C GLY A 243 -13.79 4.56 -3.27
N GLY A 244 -14.93 4.46 -2.57
CA GLY A 244 -15.03 3.83 -1.26
C GLY A 244 -14.66 2.34 -1.31
N HIS A 245 -14.49 1.75 -0.15
CA HIS A 245 -14.18 0.33 0.02
C HIS A 245 -15.22 -0.32 0.93
N GLU A 246 -15.68 -1.50 0.56
CA GLU A 246 -16.58 -2.33 1.37
C GLU A 246 -16.21 -3.81 1.22
N THR A 247 -15.83 -4.48 2.31
CA THR A 247 -15.61 -5.92 2.32
C THR A 247 -16.92 -6.66 2.13
N VAL A 248 -16.98 -7.58 1.17
CA VAL A 248 -18.19 -8.39 0.87
C VAL A 248 -17.98 -9.88 1.00
N TYR A 249 -16.73 -10.33 1.09
CA TYR A 249 -16.42 -11.76 1.27
C TYR A 249 -15.06 -11.94 1.97
N ALA A 250 -14.98 -12.77 3.00
CA ALA A 250 -13.74 -13.13 3.67
C ALA A 250 -13.86 -14.53 4.29
N ALA A 251 -13.51 -15.57 3.55
CA ALA A 251 -13.53 -16.96 4.02
C ALA A 251 -12.67 -17.86 3.13
N GLU A 252 -12.21 -18.99 3.67
CA GLU A 252 -11.60 -20.10 2.92
C GLU A 252 -10.45 -19.67 1.97
N GLY A 253 -9.60 -18.73 2.43
CA GLY A 253 -8.49 -18.19 1.60
C GLY A 253 -8.95 -17.25 0.49
N VAL A 254 -10.22 -16.85 0.48
CA VAL A 254 -10.75 -15.86 -0.46
C VAL A 254 -11.08 -14.57 0.27
N TYR A 255 -10.65 -13.46 -0.31
CA TYR A 255 -11.02 -12.11 0.12
C TYR A 255 -11.66 -11.35 -1.03
N GLY A 256 -12.73 -10.62 -0.76
CA GLY A 256 -13.46 -9.86 -1.76
C GLY A 256 -14.05 -8.57 -1.22
N PHE A 257 -13.97 -7.52 -2.04
CA PHE A 257 -14.46 -6.19 -1.69
C PHE A 257 -15.02 -5.44 -2.90
N LEU A 258 -15.82 -4.44 -2.63
CA LEU A 258 -16.30 -3.47 -3.60
C LEU A 258 -15.41 -2.22 -3.55
N ARG A 259 -15.24 -1.62 -4.73
CA ARG A 259 -14.79 -0.25 -4.90
C ARG A 259 -15.90 0.52 -5.59
N CYS A 260 -16.40 1.58 -4.95
CA CYS A 260 -17.59 2.28 -5.40
C CYS A 260 -17.38 3.79 -5.47
N THR A 261 -17.79 4.39 -6.60
CA THR A 261 -18.10 5.81 -6.75
C THR A 261 -19.58 5.95 -7.06
N GLU A 262 -20.08 7.17 -7.28
CA GLU A 262 -21.44 7.38 -7.76
C GLU A 262 -21.70 6.79 -9.16
N GLU A 263 -20.65 6.68 -9.98
CA GLU A 263 -20.75 6.31 -11.39
C GLU A 263 -20.30 4.87 -11.67
N GLU A 264 -19.48 4.29 -10.80
CA GLU A 264 -18.84 3.00 -11.04
C GLU A 264 -18.76 2.14 -9.79
N THR A 265 -19.07 0.85 -9.94
CA THR A 265 -18.83 -0.16 -8.89
C THR A 265 -18.05 -1.32 -9.47
N LEU A 266 -16.98 -1.71 -8.79
CA LEU A 266 -16.17 -2.87 -9.13
C LEU A 266 -16.17 -3.85 -7.98
N LEU A 267 -16.34 -5.13 -8.27
CA LEU A 267 -16.11 -6.22 -7.34
C LEU A 267 -14.72 -6.82 -7.59
N THR A 268 -13.87 -6.81 -6.59
CA THR A 268 -12.54 -7.45 -6.63
C THR A 268 -12.53 -8.67 -5.72
N LEU A 269 -12.01 -9.79 -6.20
CA LEU A 269 -11.90 -11.05 -5.47
C LEU A 269 -10.48 -11.60 -5.62
N PHE A 270 -9.93 -12.18 -4.55
CA PHE A 270 -8.61 -12.81 -4.50
C PHE A 270 -8.74 -14.22 -3.95
N ASN A 271 -8.07 -15.17 -4.57
CA ASN A 271 -7.97 -16.54 -4.09
C ASN A 271 -6.49 -16.87 -3.81
N THR A 272 -6.15 -17.10 -2.54
CA THR A 272 -4.81 -17.52 -2.12
C THR A 272 -4.62 -19.03 -2.16
N GLY A 273 -5.69 -19.79 -2.36
CA GLY A 273 -5.66 -21.24 -2.43
C GLY A 273 -5.11 -21.79 -3.75
N ASN A 274 -4.73 -23.07 -3.73
CA ASN A 274 -4.17 -23.78 -4.89
C ASN A 274 -5.26 -24.44 -5.77
N GLU A 275 -6.54 -24.33 -5.38
CA GLU A 275 -7.70 -24.82 -6.13
C GLU A 275 -8.64 -23.66 -6.50
N PRO A 276 -9.44 -23.80 -7.57
CA PRO A 276 -10.45 -22.80 -7.91
C PRO A 276 -11.47 -22.66 -6.79
N ALA A 277 -11.69 -21.43 -6.33
CA ALA A 277 -12.72 -21.12 -5.34
C ALA A 277 -14.02 -20.70 -6.04
N LYS A 278 -15.15 -21.25 -5.58
CA LYS A 278 -16.48 -20.83 -6.00
C LYS A 278 -17.15 -20.09 -4.86
N VAL A 279 -17.46 -18.83 -5.09
CA VAL A 279 -18.05 -17.96 -4.08
C VAL A 279 -19.42 -17.45 -4.52
N THR A 280 -20.27 -17.16 -3.54
CA THR A 280 -21.51 -16.41 -3.71
C THR A 280 -21.35 -15.08 -3.04
N VAL A 281 -21.49 -13.99 -3.82
CA VAL A 281 -21.33 -12.62 -3.32
C VAL A 281 -22.70 -11.97 -3.21
N PRO A 282 -23.10 -11.43 -2.03
CA PRO A 282 -24.30 -10.60 -1.92
C PRO A 282 -24.23 -9.40 -2.88
N SER A 283 -25.29 -9.15 -3.64
CA SER A 283 -25.30 -8.08 -4.64
C SER A 283 -26.50 -7.13 -4.57
N ALA A 284 -27.44 -7.39 -3.68
CA ALA A 284 -28.71 -6.64 -3.61
C ALA A 284 -28.52 -5.12 -3.34
N THR A 285 -27.42 -4.72 -2.70
CA THR A 285 -27.14 -3.32 -2.35
C THR A 285 -26.48 -2.53 -3.47
N TRP A 286 -25.92 -3.23 -4.47
CA TRP A 286 -25.12 -2.57 -5.51
C TRP A 286 -25.41 -3.03 -6.95
N LEU A 287 -26.24 -4.09 -7.13
CA LEU A 287 -26.69 -4.58 -8.44
C LEU A 287 -28.18 -4.84 -8.45
N ALA A 288 -28.84 -4.48 -9.52
CA ALA A 288 -30.18 -4.98 -9.83
C ALA A 288 -30.12 -6.45 -10.29
N ASP A 289 -31.18 -7.21 -10.02
CA ASP A 289 -31.33 -8.55 -10.56
C ASP A 289 -31.36 -8.51 -12.11
N GLY A 290 -30.69 -9.46 -12.73
CA GLY A 290 -30.52 -9.50 -14.18
C GLY A 290 -29.26 -8.79 -14.68
N THR A 291 -28.60 -7.97 -13.86
CA THR A 291 -27.38 -7.27 -14.27
C THR A 291 -26.26 -8.27 -14.56
N LEU A 292 -25.67 -8.17 -15.74
CA LEU A 292 -24.47 -8.91 -16.15
C LEU A 292 -23.22 -8.19 -15.60
N CYS A 293 -22.36 -8.93 -14.90
CA CYS A 293 -21.01 -8.50 -14.53
C CYS A 293 -19.99 -9.22 -15.40
N ARG A 294 -19.05 -8.47 -15.98
CA ARG A 294 -17.96 -9.01 -16.81
C ARG A 294 -16.62 -8.74 -16.18
N ALA A 295 -15.70 -9.70 -16.33
CA ALA A 295 -14.34 -9.52 -15.86
C ALA A 295 -13.60 -8.43 -16.69
N VAL A 296 -13.11 -7.42 -15.97
CA VAL A 296 -12.15 -6.42 -16.47
C VAL A 296 -10.71 -6.82 -16.13
N TRP A 297 -10.57 -7.75 -15.19
CA TRP A 297 -9.32 -8.47 -14.88
C TRP A 297 -9.65 -9.95 -14.62
N GLY A 298 -8.87 -10.85 -15.18
CA GLY A 298 -9.19 -12.27 -15.19
C GLY A 298 -10.16 -12.65 -16.30
N ARG A 299 -11.05 -13.62 -16.07
CA ARG A 299 -12.02 -14.10 -17.06
C ARG A 299 -13.34 -14.50 -16.37
N GLY A 300 -14.44 -14.26 -17.05
CA GLY A 300 -15.76 -14.71 -16.63
C GLY A 300 -16.85 -13.66 -16.82
N GLU A 301 -18.07 -14.14 -16.87
CA GLU A 301 -19.31 -13.36 -16.88
C GLU A 301 -20.28 -13.98 -15.90
N PHE A 302 -20.91 -13.16 -15.08
CA PHE A 302 -21.81 -13.59 -14.01
C PHE A 302 -23.04 -12.69 -13.99
N VAL A 303 -24.21 -13.26 -13.74
CA VAL A 303 -25.47 -12.51 -13.70
C VAL A 303 -26.00 -12.47 -12.27
N SER A 304 -26.34 -11.28 -11.79
CA SER A 304 -27.02 -11.11 -10.50
C SER A 304 -28.42 -11.70 -10.54
N ARG A 305 -28.74 -12.53 -9.56
CA ARG A 305 -30.07 -13.15 -9.40
C ARG A 305 -30.43 -13.24 -7.93
N HIS A 306 -31.65 -12.85 -7.59
CA HIS A 306 -32.15 -12.87 -6.21
C HIS A 306 -31.22 -12.17 -5.21
N GLY A 307 -30.63 -11.05 -5.64
CA GLY A 307 -29.69 -10.25 -4.86
C GLY A 307 -28.32 -10.90 -4.64
N ARG A 308 -27.87 -11.80 -5.53
CA ARG A 308 -26.57 -12.51 -5.42
C ARG A 308 -25.91 -12.68 -6.78
N LEU A 309 -24.59 -12.70 -6.76
CA LEU A 309 -23.76 -13.26 -7.82
C LEU A 309 -23.34 -14.67 -7.38
N ASP A 310 -23.99 -15.68 -7.92
CA ASP A 310 -23.75 -17.08 -7.56
C ASP A 310 -22.67 -17.72 -8.43
N GLY A 311 -21.85 -18.59 -7.80
CA GLY A 311 -20.88 -19.41 -8.50
C GLY A 311 -19.74 -18.61 -9.17
N VAL A 312 -19.43 -17.44 -8.65
CA VAL A 312 -18.26 -16.67 -9.11
C VAL A 312 -17.02 -17.52 -8.86
N THR A 313 -16.36 -17.90 -9.94
CA THR A 313 -15.18 -18.76 -9.85
C THR A 313 -13.92 -17.91 -9.93
N VAL A 314 -13.12 -17.95 -8.86
CA VAL A 314 -11.80 -17.30 -8.80
C VAL A 314 -10.73 -18.38 -8.98
N PRO A 315 -9.90 -18.31 -10.03
CA PRO A 315 -8.87 -19.31 -10.25
C PRO A 315 -7.86 -19.39 -9.11
N PRO A 316 -7.13 -20.51 -8.95
CA PRO A 316 -6.12 -20.65 -7.91
C PRO A 316 -5.03 -19.60 -8.04
N ARG A 317 -4.60 -19.04 -6.91
CA ARG A 317 -3.52 -18.05 -6.85
C ARG A 317 -3.71 -16.87 -7.80
N GLN A 318 -4.97 -16.39 -7.96
CA GLN A 318 -5.31 -15.28 -8.85
C GLN A 318 -6.33 -14.32 -8.24
N GLY A 319 -6.36 -13.11 -8.79
CA GLY A 319 -7.42 -12.14 -8.55
C GLY A 319 -8.36 -12.03 -9.75
N LEU A 320 -9.58 -11.60 -9.47
CA LEU A 320 -10.65 -11.35 -10.44
C LEU A 320 -11.26 -9.97 -10.15
N VAL A 321 -11.40 -9.13 -11.16
CA VAL A 321 -12.12 -7.86 -11.02
C VAL A 321 -13.29 -7.85 -12.00
N LEU A 322 -14.49 -7.63 -11.48
CA LEU A 322 -15.74 -7.62 -12.24
C LEU A 322 -16.34 -6.21 -12.26
N ALA A 323 -16.83 -5.80 -13.42
CA ALA A 323 -17.60 -4.58 -13.61
C ALA A 323 -19.01 -4.90 -14.12
N PRO A 324 -20.06 -4.21 -13.67
CA PRO A 324 -21.39 -4.28 -14.29
C PRO A 324 -21.33 -3.81 -15.77
N VAL A 325 -22.04 -4.53 -16.64
CA VAL A 325 -22.16 -4.17 -18.05
C VAL A 325 -23.34 -3.21 -18.21
N ALA A 326 -23.08 -1.99 -18.65
CA ALA A 326 -24.13 -1.03 -18.88
C ALA A 326 -25.14 -1.51 -19.94
N GLY A 327 -26.45 -1.43 -19.64
CA GLY A 327 -27.52 -1.68 -20.60
C GLY A 327 -28.05 -3.13 -20.67
N HIS A 328 -27.69 -4.01 -19.75
CA HIS A 328 -28.35 -5.29 -19.52
C HIS A 328 -29.24 -5.19 -18.27
N VAL A 329 -30.46 -4.75 -18.45
CA VAL A 329 -31.58 -4.84 -17.50
C VAL A 329 -32.69 -5.60 -18.20
#